data_848b28c1e42580b19dd42110ce256644
#
_entry.id   848b28c1e42580b19dd42110ce256644
#
_cell.length_a   1.000
_cell.length_b   1.000
_cell.length_c   1.000
_cell.angle_alpha   90.00
_cell.angle_beta   90.00
_cell.angle_gamma   90.00
#
_symmetry.space_group_name_H-M   'P 1'
#
loop_
_entity.id
_entity.type
_entity.pdbx_description
1 polymer ?
#
loop_
_entity_poly.entity_id
_entity_poly.type
_entity_poly.pdbx_seq_one_letter_code
_entity_poly.pdbx_strand_id
1 'polypeptide(L)'
;KMSKSGTGPDKRICYSGYKKERPVFDLSAVKPENERVIVFYVSGSYLHFRNIEVVGTQVTIVGHTQSECFRNEGGSDNIYEHLSMHDGMAIGFYIVTGKNNLVLNCDAYNNYDPVSDGGKGGNVDGFGGHLTSPQYTGNVFRGCRAWYNSDDGFDLINCQAVFTIDNCWSFLNGYTK
;
A
#
# COMPACT_ATOMS: atom_id res chain seq x y z
N LYS A 1 -13.23 -0.58 -5.56
CA LYS A 1 -12.85 0.83 -5.68
C LYS A 1 -13.57 1.66 -4.62
N MET A 2 -12.83 2.48 -3.87
CA MET A 2 -13.30 3.35 -2.78
C MET A 2 -13.27 4.80 -3.28
N SER A 3 -14.37 5.24 -3.91
CA SER A 3 -14.44 6.56 -4.59
C SER A 3 -15.32 7.60 -3.86
N LYS A 4 -16.12 7.16 -2.88
CA LYS A 4 -16.95 8.07 -2.09
C LYS A 4 -16.06 8.81 -1.09
N SER A 5 -16.26 10.12 -0.95
CA SER A 5 -15.47 10.97 -0.05
C SER A 5 -16.25 11.35 1.20
N GLY A 6 -15.53 11.54 2.30
CA GLY A 6 -16.03 12.32 3.44
C GLY A 6 -16.15 13.81 3.08
N THR A 7 -16.68 14.60 3.97
CA THR A 7 -16.95 16.03 3.70
C THR A 7 -15.98 16.99 4.43
N GLY A 8 -14.99 16.43 5.13
CA GLY A 8 -13.97 17.22 5.83
C GLY A 8 -13.21 16.40 6.87
N PRO A 9 -12.20 16.99 7.52
CA PRO A 9 -11.35 16.29 8.48
C PRO A 9 -12.12 15.69 9.67
N ASP A 10 -13.19 16.34 10.12
CA ASP A 10 -14.03 15.87 11.22
C ASP A 10 -15.23 15.02 10.75
N LYS A 11 -15.37 14.83 9.45
CA LYS A 11 -16.47 14.10 8.81
C LYS A 11 -15.93 13.08 7.79
N ARG A 12 -14.97 12.29 8.24
CA ARG A 12 -14.39 11.20 7.45
C ARG A 12 -15.34 10.03 7.32
N ILE A 13 -15.25 9.31 6.20
CA ILE A 13 -15.85 7.98 6.12
C ILE A 13 -14.81 7.00 6.68
N CYS A 14 -15.20 6.28 7.74
CA CYS A 14 -14.31 5.33 8.40
C CYS A 14 -14.59 3.89 7.96
N TYR A 15 -13.54 3.15 7.65
CA TYR A 15 -13.53 1.72 7.37
C TYR A 15 -12.66 1.03 8.42
N SER A 16 -13.28 0.31 9.33
CA SER A 16 -12.56 -0.34 10.44
C SER A 16 -13.28 -1.59 10.89
N GLY A 17 -12.56 -2.48 11.58
CA GLY A 17 -13.19 -3.54 12.34
C GLY A 17 -14.13 -3.01 13.42
N TYR A 18 -15.14 -3.81 13.77
CA TYR A 18 -16.07 -3.46 14.84
C TYR A 18 -15.41 -3.74 16.20
N LYS A 19 -15.42 -2.74 17.09
CA LYS A 19 -14.80 -2.81 18.44
C LYS A 19 -13.31 -3.20 18.36
N LYS A 20 -12.97 -4.42 18.79
CA LYS A 20 -11.60 -4.95 18.82
C LYS A 20 -11.30 -5.89 17.66
N GLU A 21 -12.23 -6.07 16.74
CA GLU A 21 -12.03 -6.92 15.56
C GLU A 21 -11.00 -6.32 14.63
N ARG A 22 -10.25 -7.21 13.98
CA ARG A 22 -9.32 -6.89 12.91
C ARG A 22 -9.72 -7.70 11.68
N PRO A 23 -10.48 -7.12 10.75
CA PRO A 23 -10.87 -7.83 9.54
C PRO A 23 -9.65 -8.21 8.71
N VAL A 24 -9.60 -9.47 8.30
CA VAL A 24 -8.57 -10.03 7.44
C VAL A 24 -9.14 -10.24 6.04
N PHE A 25 -8.49 -9.66 5.05
CA PHE A 25 -8.75 -9.88 3.63
C PHE A 25 -7.71 -10.86 3.11
N ASP A 26 -8.07 -12.14 3.06
CA ASP A 26 -7.22 -13.20 2.53
C ASP A 26 -7.44 -13.34 1.02
N LEU A 27 -6.42 -12.98 0.24
CA LEU A 27 -6.43 -13.02 -1.22
C LEU A 27 -5.68 -14.25 -1.78
N SER A 28 -5.25 -15.18 -0.96
CA SER A 28 -4.44 -16.34 -1.38
C SER A 28 -5.09 -17.18 -2.48
N ALA A 29 -6.42 -17.22 -2.51
CA ALA A 29 -7.20 -17.92 -3.53
C ALA A 29 -7.62 -17.01 -4.71
N VAL A 30 -7.35 -15.71 -4.67
CA VAL A 30 -7.77 -14.75 -5.72
C VAL A 30 -6.66 -14.65 -6.77
N LYS A 31 -6.81 -15.42 -7.85
CA LYS A 31 -5.82 -15.54 -8.93
C LYS A 31 -6.47 -15.27 -10.29
N PRO A 32 -6.85 -14.01 -10.58
CA PRO A 32 -7.44 -13.67 -11.88
C PRO A 32 -6.38 -13.84 -12.98
N GLU A 33 -6.78 -14.42 -14.10
CA GLU A 33 -5.87 -14.66 -15.23
C GLU A 33 -5.50 -13.34 -15.92
N ASN A 34 -4.20 -13.03 -15.99
CA ASN A 34 -3.66 -11.83 -16.64
C ASN A 34 -4.24 -10.51 -16.14
N GLU A 35 -4.65 -10.44 -14.90
CA GLU A 35 -5.16 -9.22 -14.28
C GLU A 35 -4.31 -8.80 -13.08
N ARG A 36 -4.07 -7.49 -12.97
CA ARG A 36 -3.43 -6.88 -11.80
C ARG A 36 -4.40 -6.85 -10.62
N VAL A 37 -3.96 -7.33 -9.47
CA VAL A 37 -4.75 -7.32 -8.24
C VAL A 37 -4.46 -6.04 -7.45
N ILE A 38 -5.49 -5.21 -7.26
CA ILE A 38 -5.46 -4.07 -6.34
C ILE A 38 -6.59 -4.27 -5.33
N VAL A 39 -6.25 -4.60 -4.09
CA VAL A 39 -7.25 -4.97 -3.08
C VAL A 39 -8.09 -3.75 -2.69
N PHE A 40 -7.44 -2.66 -2.33
CA PHE A 40 -8.10 -1.38 -2.02
C PHE A 40 -7.62 -0.28 -2.98
N TYR A 41 -8.41 0.00 -4.02
CA TYR A 41 -8.18 1.15 -4.89
C TYR A 41 -8.92 2.37 -4.32
N VAL A 42 -8.19 3.37 -3.84
CA VAL A 42 -8.72 4.52 -3.13
C VAL A 42 -8.59 5.78 -3.98
N SER A 43 -9.72 6.36 -4.37
CA SER A 43 -9.77 7.64 -5.09
C SER A 43 -10.64 8.70 -4.36
N GLY A 44 -11.34 8.32 -3.31
CA GLY A 44 -12.06 9.23 -2.43
C GLY A 44 -11.14 9.94 -1.45
N SER A 45 -11.57 11.10 -0.98
CA SER A 45 -10.86 11.92 0.00
C SER A 45 -11.54 11.91 1.37
N TYR A 46 -10.82 12.31 2.41
CA TYR A 46 -11.33 12.30 3.79
C TYR A 46 -11.83 10.92 4.22
N LEU A 47 -11.06 9.89 3.90
CA LEU A 47 -11.30 8.52 4.33
C LEU A 47 -10.36 8.17 5.49
N HIS A 48 -10.79 7.25 6.34
CA HIS A 48 -9.96 6.68 7.40
C HIS A 48 -10.10 5.16 7.39
N PHE A 49 -9.03 4.48 6.99
CA PHE A 49 -8.91 3.03 7.07
C PHE A 49 -8.14 2.67 8.34
N ARG A 50 -8.67 1.74 9.13
CA ARG A 50 -8.05 1.43 10.42
C ARG A 50 -8.19 -0.05 10.79
N ASN A 51 -7.10 -0.61 11.33
CA ASN A 51 -7.07 -1.98 11.87
C ASN A 51 -7.52 -3.03 10.85
N ILE A 52 -7.01 -2.96 9.62
CA ILE A 52 -7.32 -3.89 8.54
C ILE A 52 -6.05 -4.68 8.21
N GLU A 53 -6.23 -5.97 7.96
CA GLU A 53 -5.16 -6.87 7.53
C GLU A 53 -5.45 -7.36 6.11
N VAL A 54 -4.43 -7.35 5.25
CA VAL A 54 -4.46 -7.90 3.89
C VAL A 54 -3.35 -8.93 3.77
N VAL A 55 -3.71 -10.15 3.42
CA VAL A 55 -2.77 -11.25 3.32
C VAL A 55 -2.90 -11.99 1.99
N GLY A 56 -1.79 -12.50 1.48
CA GLY A 56 -1.79 -13.43 0.36
C GLY A 56 -2.14 -12.81 -1.00
N THR A 57 -2.01 -11.50 -1.21
CA THR A 57 -2.30 -10.86 -2.51
C THR A 57 -1.41 -11.47 -3.60
N GLN A 58 -2.01 -11.88 -4.72
CA GLN A 58 -1.36 -12.67 -5.76
C GLN A 58 -0.94 -11.83 -6.97
N VAL A 59 0.05 -12.35 -7.69
CA VAL A 59 0.46 -11.92 -9.04
C VAL A 59 0.30 -13.10 -9.98
N THR A 60 -0.31 -12.87 -11.15
CA THR A 60 -0.52 -13.90 -12.20
C THR A 60 0.05 -13.48 -13.55
N ILE A 61 0.47 -12.23 -13.68
CA ILE A 61 1.08 -11.68 -14.90
C ILE A 61 2.58 -11.99 -14.88
N VAL A 62 3.07 -12.68 -15.90
CA VAL A 62 4.50 -13.06 -16.01
C VAL A 62 5.37 -11.88 -16.45
N GLY A 63 4.83 -10.96 -17.22
CA GLY A 63 5.51 -9.72 -17.60
C GLY A 63 5.56 -8.72 -16.46
N HIS A 64 6.08 -7.52 -16.74
CA HIS A 64 6.15 -6.44 -15.75
C HIS A 64 4.78 -6.07 -15.19
N THR A 65 4.62 -6.18 -13.89
CA THR A 65 3.40 -5.82 -13.17
C THR A 65 3.69 -5.50 -11.72
N GLN A 66 2.75 -4.84 -11.07
CA GLN A 66 2.76 -4.55 -9.64
C GLN A 66 1.34 -4.71 -9.12
N SER A 67 1.06 -5.76 -8.34
CA SER A 67 -0.15 -5.83 -7.53
C SER A 67 0.02 -5.01 -6.26
N GLU A 68 -1.06 -4.49 -5.68
CA GLU A 68 -1.00 -3.72 -4.44
C GLU A 68 -2.10 -4.11 -3.45
N CYS A 69 -1.74 -4.13 -2.16
CA CYS A 69 -2.74 -4.26 -1.11
C CYS A 69 -3.57 -2.98 -0.97
N PHE A 70 -2.90 -1.82 -0.89
CA PHE A 70 -3.55 -0.51 -0.92
C PHE A 70 -2.91 0.38 -2.00
N ARG A 71 -3.75 0.96 -2.86
CA ARG A 71 -3.35 1.97 -3.83
C ARG A 71 -4.16 3.24 -3.64
N ASN A 72 -3.52 4.35 -3.28
CA ASN A 72 -4.14 5.67 -3.29
C ASN A 72 -3.87 6.36 -4.61
N GLU A 73 -4.91 6.60 -5.39
CA GLU A 73 -4.83 7.29 -6.67
C GLU A 73 -6.01 8.27 -6.82
N GLY A 74 -5.75 9.53 -6.54
CA GLY A 74 -6.72 10.63 -6.55
C GLY A 74 -7.17 11.07 -5.15
N GLY A 75 -7.20 10.17 -4.16
CA GLY A 75 -7.63 10.50 -2.81
C GLY A 75 -6.67 11.44 -2.08
N SER A 76 -7.22 12.44 -1.40
CA SER A 76 -6.47 13.39 -0.58
C SER A 76 -7.00 13.43 0.84
N ASP A 77 -6.16 13.88 1.77
CA ASP A 77 -6.53 14.03 3.19
C ASP A 77 -7.02 12.71 3.83
N ASN A 78 -6.52 11.57 3.36
CA ASN A 78 -6.86 10.25 3.89
C ASN A 78 -5.92 9.85 5.03
N ILE A 79 -6.43 9.04 5.95
CA ILE A 79 -5.67 8.40 7.01
C ILE A 79 -5.73 6.89 6.83
N TYR A 80 -4.58 6.25 6.85
CA TYR A 80 -4.39 4.81 6.81
C TYR A 80 -3.63 4.41 8.08
N GLU A 81 -4.32 3.78 9.02
CA GLU A 81 -3.79 3.59 10.37
C GLU A 81 -3.83 2.11 10.78
N HIS A 82 -2.71 1.60 11.31
CA HIS A 82 -2.60 0.23 11.81
C HIS A 82 -3.04 -0.83 10.78
N LEU A 83 -2.63 -0.65 9.54
CA LEU A 83 -2.81 -1.66 8.48
C LEU A 83 -1.67 -2.67 8.54
N SER A 84 -1.94 -3.93 8.21
CA SER A 84 -0.92 -4.94 7.94
C SER A 84 -1.11 -5.53 6.55
N MET A 85 -0.03 -5.60 5.78
CA MET A 85 -0.02 -6.09 4.40
C MET A 85 1.13 -7.09 4.26
N HIS A 86 0.83 -8.40 4.14
CA HIS A 86 1.88 -9.39 4.26
C HIS A 86 1.59 -10.75 3.62
N ASP A 87 2.63 -11.59 3.59
CA ASP A 87 2.60 -12.97 3.09
C ASP A 87 2.00 -13.09 1.69
N GLY A 88 2.27 -12.10 0.82
CA GLY A 88 1.76 -12.02 -0.53
C GLY A 88 2.85 -11.79 -1.57
N MET A 89 2.42 -11.41 -2.78
CA MET A 89 3.25 -11.10 -3.93
C MET A 89 3.12 -9.62 -4.34
N ALA A 90 2.60 -8.77 -3.47
CA ALA A 90 2.18 -7.41 -3.81
C ALA A 90 2.90 -6.36 -2.98
N ILE A 91 2.99 -5.14 -3.52
CA ILE A 91 3.35 -3.95 -2.75
C ILE A 91 2.34 -3.78 -1.61
N GLY A 92 2.83 -3.50 -0.41
CA GLY A 92 1.96 -3.26 0.73
C GLY A 92 1.08 -2.03 0.52
N PHE A 93 1.70 -0.87 0.40
CA PHE A 93 0.99 0.40 0.25
C PHE A 93 1.63 1.29 -0.84
N TYR A 94 0.81 1.87 -1.72
CA TYR A 94 1.32 2.71 -2.81
C TYR A 94 0.50 4.00 -3.01
N ILE A 95 1.17 5.16 -3.10
CA ILE A 95 0.53 6.45 -3.40
C ILE A 95 0.98 6.93 -4.77
N VAL A 96 0.04 7.09 -5.71
CA VAL A 96 0.31 7.58 -7.07
C VAL A 96 -0.02 9.06 -7.22
N THR A 97 -1.16 9.47 -6.69
CA THR A 97 -1.63 10.87 -6.73
C THR A 97 -2.42 11.21 -5.46
N GLY A 98 -2.60 12.49 -5.21
CA GLY A 98 -3.30 12.99 -4.03
C GLY A 98 -2.36 13.71 -3.06
N LYS A 99 -2.94 14.43 -2.11
CA LYS A 99 -2.24 15.32 -1.17
C LYS A 99 -2.57 14.95 0.26
N ASN A 100 -1.68 15.30 1.19
CA ASN A 100 -1.94 15.27 2.62
C ASN A 100 -2.42 13.90 3.15
N ASN A 101 -1.98 12.81 2.53
CA ASN A 101 -2.31 11.48 3.02
C ASN A 101 -1.33 11.05 4.12
N LEU A 102 -1.86 10.51 5.19
CA LEU A 102 -1.09 10.00 6.32
C LEU A 102 -1.22 8.48 6.39
N VAL A 103 -0.10 7.78 6.24
CA VAL A 103 0.04 6.35 6.51
C VAL A 103 0.74 6.21 7.86
N LEU A 104 0.00 5.72 8.86
CA LEU A 104 0.38 5.79 10.27
C LEU A 104 0.46 4.40 10.90
N ASN A 105 1.62 4.06 11.47
CA ASN A 105 1.82 2.82 12.23
C ASN A 105 1.38 1.56 11.45
N CYS A 106 1.68 1.50 10.16
CA CYS A 106 1.35 0.38 9.29
C CYS A 106 2.56 -0.54 9.10
N ASP A 107 2.28 -1.81 8.81
CA ASP A 107 3.28 -2.85 8.59
C ASP A 107 3.13 -3.46 7.19
N ALA A 108 4.26 -3.62 6.49
CA ALA A 108 4.33 -4.34 5.23
C ALA A 108 5.51 -5.31 5.28
N TYR A 109 5.23 -6.62 5.21
CA TYR A 109 6.29 -7.59 5.43
C TYR A 109 6.06 -8.93 4.74
N ASN A 110 7.17 -9.66 4.54
CA ASN A 110 7.19 -11.01 3.98
C ASN A 110 6.46 -11.12 2.63
N ASN A 111 6.60 -10.10 1.78
CA ASN A 111 6.03 -10.09 0.44
C ASN A 111 7.10 -10.44 -0.59
N TYR A 112 6.80 -11.37 -1.51
CA TYR A 112 7.72 -11.85 -2.53
C TYR A 112 6.97 -12.25 -3.80
N ASP A 113 7.37 -11.72 -4.95
CA ASP A 113 6.79 -12.08 -6.25
C ASP A 113 7.70 -13.05 -7.02
N PRO A 114 7.37 -14.35 -7.06
CA PRO A 114 8.07 -15.35 -7.84
C PRO A 114 7.60 -15.46 -9.30
N VAL A 115 6.69 -14.58 -9.76
CA VAL A 115 5.98 -14.74 -11.03
C VAL A 115 6.38 -13.69 -12.06
N SER A 116 6.27 -12.41 -11.73
CA SER A 116 6.56 -11.36 -12.72
C SER A 116 8.05 -11.13 -12.92
N ASP A 117 8.41 -10.54 -14.03
CA ASP A 117 9.78 -10.13 -14.39
C ASP A 117 10.85 -11.21 -14.19
N GLY A 118 10.49 -12.46 -14.43
CA GLY A 118 11.39 -13.61 -14.26
C GLY A 118 11.49 -14.14 -12.84
N GLY A 119 10.57 -13.78 -11.96
CA GLY A 119 10.42 -14.38 -10.63
C GLY A 119 11.52 -14.01 -9.62
N LYS A 120 12.18 -12.88 -9.81
CA LYS A 120 13.30 -12.45 -8.95
C LYS A 120 12.86 -11.59 -7.76
N GLY A 121 11.57 -11.45 -7.55
CA GLY A 121 11.02 -10.69 -6.44
C GLY A 121 11.02 -9.17 -6.61
N GLY A 122 11.44 -8.65 -7.78
CA GLY A 122 11.39 -7.22 -8.06
C GLY A 122 9.98 -6.65 -8.04
N ASN A 123 9.86 -5.34 -7.87
CA ASN A 123 8.60 -4.60 -7.77
C ASN A 123 7.71 -4.96 -6.57
N VAL A 124 8.25 -5.47 -5.48
CA VAL A 124 7.49 -5.78 -4.27
C VAL A 124 8.05 -5.04 -3.06
N ASP A 125 7.63 -3.80 -2.95
CA ASP A 125 8.01 -2.90 -1.87
C ASP A 125 7.09 -3.02 -0.67
N GLY A 126 7.60 -2.63 0.50
CA GLY A 126 6.75 -2.45 1.67
C GLY A 126 5.80 -1.28 1.47
N PHE A 127 6.37 -0.12 1.22
CA PHE A 127 5.66 1.15 1.01
C PHE A 127 6.27 1.87 -0.19
N GLY A 128 5.44 2.39 -1.06
CA GLY A 128 5.92 3.08 -2.24
C GLY A 128 5.13 4.33 -2.61
N GLY A 129 5.70 5.10 -3.51
CA GLY A 129 5.05 6.26 -4.08
C GLY A 129 5.64 6.66 -5.42
N HIS A 130 4.78 7.06 -6.32
CA HIS A 130 5.16 7.59 -7.62
C HIS A 130 4.36 8.86 -7.91
N LEU A 131 4.65 9.92 -7.16
CA LEU A 131 3.96 11.20 -7.30
C LEU A 131 4.34 11.90 -8.61
N THR A 132 3.44 11.88 -9.57
CA THR A 132 3.65 12.34 -10.95
C THR A 132 3.58 13.86 -11.12
N SER A 133 3.40 14.61 -10.03
CA SER A 133 3.35 16.08 -10.08
C SER A 133 3.88 16.69 -8.78
N PRO A 134 4.62 17.81 -8.84
CA PRO A 134 5.10 18.50 -7.66
C PRO A 134 3.98 19.08 -6.76
N GLN A 135 2.75 19.12 -7.27
CA GLN A 135 1.61 19.57 -6.47
C GLN A 135 1.09 18.53 -5.45
N TYR A 136 1.46 17.25 -5.56
CA TYR A 136 0.98 16.18 -4.66
C TYR A 136 1.76 16.14 -3.34
N THR A 137 1.79 17.28 -2.64
CA THR A 137 2.56 17.49 -1.39
C THR A 137 1.84 16.96 -0.15
N GLY A 138 2.57 16.91 0.98
CA GLY A 138 2.02 16.62 2.30
C GLY A 138 1.73 15.14 2.57
N ASN A 139 2.19 14.23 1.71
CA ASN A 139 2.06 12.79 1.96
C ASN A 139 3.14 12.33 2.96
N VAL A 140 2.74 11.53 3.94
CA VAL A 140 3.58 11.12 5.07
C VAL A 140 3.45 9.63 5.33
N PHE A 141 4.58 8.94 5.44
CA PHE A 141 4.72 7.67 6.12
C PHE A 141 5.27 7.92 7.52
N ARG A 142 4.53 7.56 8.56
CA ARG A 142 4.94 7.77 9.95
C ARG A 142 4.75 6.52 10.79
N GLY A 143 5.82 6.12 11.51
CA GLY A 143 5.80 4.95 12.37
C GLY A 143 5.60 3.63 11.63
N CYS A 144 5.79 3.60 10.30
CA CYS A 144 5.60 2.42 9.47
C CYS A 144 6.82 1.51 9.52
N ARG A 145 6.60 0.21 9.34
CA ARG A 145 7.65 -0.80 9.35
C ARG A 145 7.59 -1.67 8.12
N ALA A 146 8.73 -1.82 7.43
CA ALA A 146 8.89 -2.65 6.25
C ALA A 146 10.03 -3.66 6.45
N TRP A 147 9.72 -4.97 6.33
CA TRP A 147 10.76 -5.99 6.48
C TRP A 147 10.44 -7.26 5.69
N TYR A 148 11.48 -7.94 5.22
CA TYR A 148 11.37 -9.14 4.39
C TYR A 148 10.50 -8.96 3.14
N ASN A 149 10.50 -7.75 2.54
CA ASN A 149 9.94 -7.57 1.21
C ASN A 149 11.06 -7.85 0.18
N SER A 150 10.70 -8.40 -0.96
CA SER A 150 11.70 -8.87 -1.93
C SER A 150 12.37 -7.76 -2.73
N ASP A 151 11.82 -6.56 -2.74
CA ASP A 151 12.46 -5.36 -3.26
C ASP A 151 12.69 -4.37 -2.12
N ASP A 152 12.23 -3.16 -2.19
CA ASP A 152 12.53 -2.13 -1.22
C ASP A 152 11.60 -2.11 0.01
N GLY A 153 12.09 -1.57 1.11
CA GLY A 153 11.22 -1.26 2.25
C GLY A 153 10.37 -0.02 1.98
N PHE A 154 11.00 1.01 1.38
CA PHE A 154 10.35 2.25 0.94
C PHE A 154 10.92 2.65 -0.43
N ASP A 155 10.09 2.62 -1.47
CA ASP A 155 10.44 3.08 -2.82
C ASP A 155 9.70 4.36 -3.18
N LEU A 156 10.44 5.42 -3.52
CA LEU A 156 9.92 6.71 -3.96
C LEU A 156 10.46 7.07 -5.36
N ILE A 157 10.58 6.08 -6.21
CA ILE A 157 11.11 6.24 -7.56
C ILE A 157 10.32 7.27 -8.37
N ASN A 158 11.04 8.17 -9.04
CA ASN A 158 10.48 9.21 -9.92
C ASN A 158 9.44 10.13 -9.24
N CYS A 159 9.42 10.24 -7.93
CA CYS A 159 8.56 11.19 -7.24
C CYS A 159 8.96 12.64 -7.56
N GLN A 160 7.98 13.41 -8.05
CA GLN A 160 8.13 14.84 -8.32
C GLN A 160 7.74 15.74 -7.15
N ALA A 161 7.16 15.18 -6.09
CA ALA A 161 6.81 15.89 -4.87
C ALA A 161 7.51 15.28 -3.66
N VAL A 162 7.62 16.06 -2.61
CA VAL A 162 8.25 15.64 -1.35
C VAL A 162 7.34 14.68 -0.60
N PHE A 163 7.90 13.53 -0.22
CA PHE A 163 7.37 12.63 0.80
C PHE A 163 8.09 12.86 2.12
N THR A 164 7.36 12.76 3.22
CA THR A 164 7.97 12.68 4.56
C THR A 164 7.96 11.24 5.04
N ILE A 165 9.13 10.70 5.37
CA ILE A 165 9.29 9.42 6.07
C ILE A 165 9.76 9.76 7.48
N ASP A 166 8.92 9.48 8.48
CA ASP A 166 9.13 9.90 9.86
C ASP A 166 8.98 8.71 10.83
N ASN A 167 10.02 8.46 11.62
CA ASN A 167 10.07 7.39 12.61
C ASN A 167 9.67 6.01 12.03
N CYS A 168 10.13 5.69 10.83
CA CYS A 168 9.88 4.43 10.14
C CYS A 168 11.07 3.48 10.26
N TRP A 169 10.82 2.19 10.12
CA TRP A 169 11.82 1.14 10.14
C TRP A 169 11.82 0.38 8.82
N SER A 170 13.01 0.19 8.24
CA SER A 170 13.24 -0.62 7.04
C SER A 170 14.41 -1.54 7.31
N PHE A 171 14.18 -2.85 7.27
CA PHE A 171 15.24 -3.82 7.54
C PHE A 171 14.98 -5.16 6.84
N LEU A 172 16.04 -5.81 6.41
CA LEU A 172 16.02 -7.12 5.75
C LEU A 172 15.11 -7.16 4.50
N ASN A 173 15.01 -6.05 3.76
CA ASN A 173 14.37 -6.00 2.45
C ASN A 173 15.40 -6.28 1.34
N GLY A 174 14.96 -6.47 0.09
CA GLY A 174 15.82 -6.77 -1.04
C GLY A 174 16.33 -8.21 -1.04
N TYR A 175 15.58 -9.15 -0.52
CA TYR A 175 16.00 -10.55 -0.46
C TYR A 175 15.37 -11.39 -1.56
N THR A 176 16.11 -12.39 -2.03
CA THR A 176 15.63 -13.43 -2.93
C THR A 176 15.44 -14.74 -2.16
N LYS A 177 14.31 -15.42 -2.39
CA LYS A 177 14.07 -16.77 -1.84
C LYS A 177 14.82 -17.83 -2.61
#